data_83b877d650bfe213a5b382b2622334b8
#
_entry.id   83b877d650bfe213a5b382b2622334b8
#
_cell.length_a   1.000
_cell.length_b   1.000
_cell.length_c   1.000
_cell.angle_alpha   90.00
_cell.angle_beta   90.00
_cell.angle_gamma   90.00
#
_symmetry.space_group_name_H-M   'P 1'
#
loop_
_entity.id
_entity.type
_entity.pdbx_description
1 polymer ?
#
loop_
_entity_poly.entity_id
_entity_poly.type
_entity_poly.pdbx_seq_one_letter_code
_entity_poly.pdbx_strand_id
1 'polypeptide(L)'
;MKILLTAINSKYIHSNLAVRYLKAFTKDLDFQGDIKEFSINDRVENILEGIIEEKPDVVAFSCYIWNMEFVNRLAELIKLVDPNIEILYGGPEVSYEGKEFLENHEGEYVIVGEGEKTFREFVLYKLGEGKIEDIKGLNYKRDGKVFENPKRPEMDMNELVFPYTYEEDINNKIVYYEASRGCPFKCKYCLSSVMHGVRFLDVERVKKELKYFMERGLKLVKFVDRTFNCNREYTVELLKYLSEQDTETRFHFEVAADLLTEEQIEILNNAPKGRFQLEVGVL
;
A
#
# COMPACT_ATOMS: atom_id res chain seq x y z
N MET A 1 -21.44 -0.42 -10.63
CA MET A 1 -20.02 -0.57 -11.03
C MET A 1 -19.27 -1.34 -9.97
N LYS A 2 -18.50 -2.36 -10.36
CA LYS A 2 -17.66 -3.15 -9.46
C LYS A 2 -16.17 -2.99 -9.81
N ILE A 3 -15.34 -2.58 -8.85
CA ILE A 3 -13.89 -2.53 -8.97
C ILE A 3 -13.28 -3.57 -8.06
N LEU A 4 -12.49 -4.49 -8.64
CA LEU A 4 -11.77 -5.51 -7.89
C LEU A 4 -10.32 -5.05 -7.66
N LEU A 5 -10.02 -4.67 -6.43
CA LEU A 5 -8.68 -4.35 -5.97
C LEU A 5 -7.90 -5.66 -5.78
N THR A 6 -6.96 -5.95 -6.66
CA THR A 6 -6.27 -7.23 -6.73
C THR A 6 -4.81 -7.09 -6.30
N ALA A 7 -4.41 -7.90 -5.34
CA ALA A 7 -3.03 -7.99 -4.89
C ALA A 7 -2.50 -9.41 -5.07
N ILE A 8 -1.31 -9.55 -5.69
CA ILE A 8 -0.57 -10.80 -5.78
C ILE A 8 0.65 -10.67 -4.88
N ASN A 9 0.51 -11.20 -3.66
CA ASN A 9 1.51 -11.08 -2.61
C ASN A 9 2.66 -12.08 -2.80
N SER A 10 3.85 -11.77 -2.27
CA SER A 10 5.01 -12.67 -2.31
C SER A 10 4.78 -13.99 -1.55
N LYS A 11 3.91 -13.99 -0.53
CA LYS A 11 3.46 -15.18 0.22
C LYS A 11 2.02 -14.98 0.70
N TYR A 12 1.32 -16.09 0.93
CA TYR A 12 -0.06 -16.08 1.43
C TYR A 12 -0.26 -15.31 2.76
N ILE A 13 0.73 -15.36 3.65
CA ILE A 13 0.65 -14.70 4.97
C ILE A 13 0.71 -13.18 4.93
N HIS A 14 1.10 -12.58 3.80
CA HIS A 14 1.14 -11.12 3.65
C HIS A 14 -0.24 -10.55 3.37
N SER A 15 -0.51 -9.38 3.92
CA SER A 15 -1.63 -8.53 3.54
C SER A 15 -1.12 -7.36 2.70
N ASN A 16 -1.91 -6.86 1.76
CA ASN A 16 -1.51 -5.73 0.94
C ASN A 16 -2.11 -4.43 1.51
N LEU A 17 -1.26 -3.57 2.06
CA LEU A 17 -1.69 -2.31 2.68
C LEU A 17 -2.21 -1.31 1.64
N ALA A 18 -1.60 -1.26 0.45
CA ALA A 18 -1.98 -0.28 -0.57
C ALA A 18 -3.43 -0.44 -1.02
N VAL A 19 -3.88 -1.65 -1.38
CA VAL A 19 -5.27 -1.89 -1.80
C VAL A 19 -6.27 -1.61 -0.68
N ARG A 20 -5.86 -1.82 0.59
CA ARG A 20 -6.68 -1.48 1.76
C ARG A 20 -6.86 0.01 1.93
N TYR A 21 -5.79 0.80 1.75
CA TYR A 21 -5.89 2.26 1.74
C TYR A 21 -6.81 2.76 0.65
N LEU A 22 -6.70 2.24 -0.59
CA LEU A 22 -7.58 2.63 -1.69
C LEU A 22 -9.06 2.35 -1.35
N LYS A 23 -9.36 1.16 -0.82
CA LYS A 23 -10.72 0.80 -0.39
C LYS A 23 -11.23 1.70 0.73
N ALA A 24 -10.43 1.93 1.77
CA ALA A 24 -10.80 2.77 2.90
C ALA A 24 -11.02 4.23 2.49
N PHE A 25 -10.20 4.76 1.58
CA PHE A 25 -10.27 6.15 1.12
C PHE A 25 -11.47 6.44 0.21
N THR A 26 -12.14 5.39 -0.29
CA THR A 26 -13.30 5.47 -1.18
C THR A 26 -14.57 4.88 -0.58
N LYS A 27 -14.58 4.55 0.72
CA LYS A 27 -15.67 3.84 1.41
C LYS A 27 -17.02 4.57 1.41
N ASP A 28 -17.01 5.88 1.17
CA ASP A 28 -18.18 6.76 1.14
C ASP A 28 -18.76 6.94 -0.28
N LEU A 29 -18.11 6.36 -1.30
CA LEU A 29 -18.58 6.43 -2.69
C LEU A 29 -19.51 5.26 -3.02
N ASP A 30 -20.49 5.50 -3.91
CA ASP A 30 -21.51 4.51 -4.30
C ASP A 30 -21.01 3.57 -5.41
N PHE A 31 -20.11 2.66 -5.07
CA PHE A 31 -19.62 1.58 -5.92
C PHE A 31 -19.28 0.34 -5.10
N GLN A 32 -19.21 -0.80 -5.76
CA GLN A 32 -18.74 -2.03 -5.10
C GLN A 32 -17.21 -2.13 -5.24
N GLY A 33 -16.48 -1.90 -4.15
CA GLY A 33 -15.02 -2.02 -4.06
C GLY A 33 -14.63 -3.24 -3.24
N ASP A 34 -14.19 -4.33 -3.90
CA ASP A 34 -13.78 -5.55 -3.23
C ASP A 34 -12.27 -5.75 -3.31
N ILE A 35 -11.69 -6.40 -2.30
CA ILE A 35 -10.28 -6.79 -2.30
C ILE A 35 -10.19 -8.30 -2.49
N LYS A 36 -9.33 -8.73 -3.42
CA LYS A 36 -8.95 -10.13 -3.56
C LYS A 36 -7.44 -10.27 -3.55
N GLU A 37 -6.95 -11.08 -2.61
CA GLU A 37 -5.51 -11.29 -2.42
C GLU A 37 -5.13 -12.71 -2.83
N PHE A 38 -4.10 -12.82 -3.63
CA PHE A 38 -3.47 -14.05 -4.10
C PHE A 38 -1.98 -14.05 -3.71
N SER A 39 -1.29 -15.10 -4.07
CA SER A 39 0.15 -15.26 -3.89
C SER A 39 0.82 -15.62 -5.20
N ILE A 40 2.09 -15.23 -5.39
CA ILE A 40 2.90 -15.69 -6.53
C ILE A 40 3.09 -17.22 -6.57
N ASN A 41 2.70 -17.94 -5.50
CA ASN A 41 2.69 -19.38 -5.46
C ASN A 41 1.39 -20.00 -6.01
N ASP A 42 0.37 -19.19 -6.27
CA ASP A 42 -0.87 -19.64 -6.88
C ASP A 42 -0.67 -19.78 -8.40
N ARG A 43 -1.39 -20.71 -9.01
CA ARG A 43 -1.36 -20.86 -10.47
C ARG A 43 -2.09 -19.69 -11.12
N VAL A 44 -1.54 -19.20 -12.24
CA VAL A 44 -2.12 -18.07 -12.99
C VAL A 44 -3.58 -18.32 -13.36
N GLU A 45 -3.91 -19.58 -13.74
CA GLU A 45 -5.27 -19.97 -14.09
C GLU A 45 -6.24 -19.84 -12.91
N ASN A 46 -5.82 -20.20 -11.71
CA ASN A 46 -6.65 -20.07 -10.50
C ASN A 46 -6.86 -18.61 -10.11
N ILE A 47 -5.81 -17.77 -10.30
CA ILE A 47 -5.92 -16.33 -10.07
C ILE A 47 -6.90 -15.72 -11.07
N LEU A 48 -6.78 -16.08 -12.36
CA LEU A 48 -7.68 -15.62 -13.42
C LEU A 48 -9.13 -16.02 -13.12
N GLU A 49 -9.37 -17.31 -12.84
CA GLU A 49 -10.70 -17.82 -12.46
C GLU A 49 -11.28 -17.01 -11.30
N GLY A 50 -10.49 -16.84 -10.22
CA GLY A 50 -10.91 -16.08 -9.08
C GLY A 50 -11.22 -14.61 -9.39
N ILE A 51 -10.55 -13.97 -10.34
CA ILE A 51 -10.85 -12.60 -10.79
C ILE A 51 -12.16 -12.58 -11.59
N ILE A 52 -12.31 -13.47 -12.57
CA ILE A 52 -13.47 -13.50 -13.49
C ILE A 52 -14.76 -13.86 -12.76
N GLU A 53 -14.72 -14.76 -11.77
CA GLU A 53 -15.89 -15.11 -10.94
C GLU A 53 -16.49 -13.90 -10.22
N GLU A 54 -15.67 -12.89 -9.88
CA GLU A 54 -16.11 -11.65 -9.26
C GLU A 54 -16.88 -10.74 -10.21
N LYS A 55 -16.82 -10.97 -11.53
CA LYS A 55 -17.47 -10.17 -12.58
C LYS A 55 -17.18 -8.66 -12.41
N PRO A 56 -15.92 -8.24 -12.33
CA PRO A 56 -15.59 -6.83 -12.16
C PRO A 56 -15.77 -6.05 -13.46
N ASP A 57 -16.15 -4.77 -13.35
CA ASP A 57 -16.05 -3.82 -14.47
C ASP A 57 -14.60 -3.34 -14.63
N VAL A 58 -13.86 -3.23 -13.50
CA VAL A 58 -12.44 -2.82 -13.46
C VAL A 58 -11.66 -3.74 -12.54
N VAL A 59 -10.51 -4.22 -13.01
CA VAL A 59 -9.50 -4.90 -12.17
C VAL A 59 -8.36 -3.94 -11.89
N ALA A 60 -8.12 -3.63 -10.61
CA ALA A 60 -7.05 -2.74 -10.19
C ALA A 60 -5.91 -3.56 -9.55
N PHE A 61 -4.75 -3.63 -10.22
CA PHE A 61 -3.58 -4.38 -9.74
C PHE A 61 -2.62 -3.53 -8.93
N SER A 62 -2.15 -4.08 -7.80
CA SER A 62 -0.99 -3.55 -7.08
C SER A 62 0.31 -4.14 -7.64
N CYS A 63 1.15 -3.28 -8.24
CA CYS A 63 2.32 -3.66 -9.04
C CYS A 63 3.63 -3.49 -8.26
N TYR A 64 4.30 -4.61 -8.03
CA TYR A 64 5.60 -4.71 -7.36
C TYR A 64 6.54 -5.60 -8.17
N ILE A 65 7.85 -5.45 -7.94
CA ILE A 65 8.89 -6.22 -8.67
C ILE A 65 8.66 -7.74 -8.66
N TRP A 66 8.10 -8.28 -7.59
CA TRP A 66 7.87 -9.73 -7.46
C TRP A 66 6.64 -10.25 -8.19
N ASN A 67 5.72 -9.38 -8.64
CA ASN A 67 4.46 -9.81 -9.25
C ASN A 67 4.22 -9.30 -10.67
N MET A 68 5.11 -8.49 -11.24
CA MET A 68 4.88 -7.88 -12.56
C MET A 68 4.66 -8.90 -13.68
N GLU A 69 5.39 -10.01 -13.66
CA GLU A 69 5.21 -11.09 -14.67
C GLU A 69 3.79 -11.68 -14.58
N PHE A 70 3.30 -11.93 -13.36
CA PHE A 70 1.93 -12.40 -13.12
C PHE A 70 0.90 -11.37 -13.58
N VAL A 71 1.10 -10.11 -13.20
CA VAL A 71 0.18 -9.01 -13.54
C VAL A 71 0.06 -8.83 -15.05
N ASN A 72 1.18 -8.79 -15.77
CA ASN A 72 1.18 -8.67 -17.23
C ASN A 72 0.47 -9.85 -17.89
N ARG A 73 0.78 -11.07 -17.45
CA ARG A 73 0.14 -12.28 -17.97
C ARG A 73 -1.35 -12.33 -17.70
N LEU A 74 -1.77 -11.93 -16.51
CA LEU A 74 -3.19 -11.86 -16.14
C LEU A 74 -3.92 -10.80 -16.95
N ALA A 75 -3.31 -9.64 -17.18
CA ALA A 75 -3.90 -8.59 -18.02
C ALA A 75 -4.22 -9.09 -19.43
N GLU A 76 -3.25 -9.77 -20.09
CA GLU A 76 -3.47 -10.40 -21.39
C GLU A 76 -4.62 -11.41 -21.34
N LEU A 77 -4.63 -12.30 -20.35
CA LEU A 77 -5.66 -13.34 -20.23
C LEU A 77 -7.05 -12.76 -19.92
N ILE A 78 -7.14 -11.75 -19.08
CA ILE A 78 -8.41 -11.05 -18.79
C ILE A 78 -8.97 -10.45 -20.07
N LYS A 79 -8.14 -9.76 -20.86
CA LYS A 79 -8.59 -9.18 -22.15
C LYS A 79 -9.00 -10.23 -23.19
N LEU A 80 -8.42 -11.42 -23.14
CA LEU A 80 -8.85 -12.55 -24.01
C LEU A 80 -10.19 -13.14 -23.55
N VAL A 81 -10.47 -13.19 -22.26
CA VAL A 81 -11.72 -13.74 -21.70
C VAL A 81 -12.86 -12.73 -21.83
N ASP A 82 -12.62 -11.49 -21.42
CA ASP A 82 -13.60 -10.39 -21.54
C ASP A 82 -12.87 -9.07 -21.81
N PRO A 83 -12.87 -8.58 -23.05
CA PRO A 83 -12.23 -7.32 -23.44
C PRO A 83 -12.88 -6.08 -22.82
N ASN A 84 -14.09 -6.19 -22.25
CA ASN A 84 -14.78 -5.06 -21.62
C ASN A 84 -14.28 -4.80 -20.19
N ILE A 85 -13.64 -5.76 -19.54
CA ILE A 85 -13.02 -5.54 -18.23
C ILE A 85 -11.86 -4.58 -18.40
N GLU A 86 -11.96 -3.40 -17.78
CA GLU A 86 -10.87 -2.43 -17.79
C GLU A 86 -9.80 -2.77 -16.75
N ILE A 87 -8.55 -2.42 -17.03
CA ILE A 87 -7.43 -2.71 -16.15
C ILE A 87 -6.76 -1.42 -15.71
N LEU A 88 -6.64 -1.27 -14.39
CA LEU A 88 -5.95 -0.18 -13.70
C LEU A 88 -4.72 -0.73 -12.99
N TYR A 89 -3.57 -0.11 -13.19
CA TYR A 89 -2.34 -0.44 -12.50
C TYR A 89 -1.95 0.63 -11.50
N GLY A 90 -1.32 0.24 -10.40
CA GLY A 90 -0.72 1.16 -9.44
C GLY A 90 0.39 0.48 -8.66
N GLY A 91 1.30 1.25 -8.11
CA GLY A 91 2.43 0.74 -7.35
C GLY A 91 3.79 1.14 -7.92
N PRO A 92 4.88 0.79 -7.22
CA PRO A 92 6.21 1.30 -7.54
C PRO A 92 6.73 0.90 -8.93
N GLU A 93 6.37 -0.28 -9.43
CA GLU A 93 6.92 -0.76 -10.72
C GLU A 93 6.36 -0.05 -11.94
N VAL A 94 5.21 0.62 -11.81
CA VAL A 94 4.55 1.33 -12.93
C VAL A 94 4.54 2.85 -12.75
N SER A 95 4.98 3.35 -11.59
CA SER A 95 4.87 4.77 -11.25
C SER A 95 5.90 5.68 -11.94
N TYR A 96 7.02 5.15 -12.41
CA TYR A 96 8.09 5.98 -12.99
C TYR A 96 7.98 6.14 -14.50
N GLU A 97 7.53 5.10 -15.18
CA GLU A 97 7.41 5.03 -16.66
C GLU A 97 5.99 4.62 -17.06
N GLY A 98 4.97 5.12 -16.33
CA GLY A 98 3.59 4.70 -16.48
C GLY A 98 3.02 4.89 -17.89
N LYS A 99 3.46 5.92 -18.64
CA LYS A 99 3.09 6.12 -20.02
C LYS A 99 3.67 5.03 -20.92
N GLU A 100 5.00 4.82 -20.86
CA GLU A 100 5.69 3.79 -21.63
C GLU A 100 5.16 2.39 -21.28
N PHE A 101 4.85 2.17 -20.00
CA PHE A 101 4.23 0.91 -19.57
C PHE A 101 2.89 0.67 -20.30
N LEU A 102 1.99 1.65 -20.33
CA LEU A 102 0.72 1.51 -21.05
C LEU A 102 0.87 1.40 -22.57
N GLU A 103 1.89 2.00 -23.16
CA GLU A 103 2.16 1.88 -24.60
C GLU A 103 2.52 0.43 -25.00
N ASN A 104 3.15 -0.31 -24.09
CA ASN A 104 3.72 -1.65 -24.36
C ASN A 104 2.92 -2.82 -23.73
N HIS A 105 1.92 -2.53 -22.89
CA HIS A 105 1.15 -3.58 -22.19
C HIS A 105 -0.36 -3.38 -22.37
N GLU A 106 -1.11 -4.46 -22.12
CA GLU A 106 -2.56 -4.41 -22.06
C GLU A 106 -3.02 -3.56 -20.86
N GLY A 107 -4.22 -2.97 -20.97
CA GLY A 107 -4.85 -2.17 -19.93
C GLY A 107 -5.02 -0.71 -20.30
N GLU A 108 -5.78 0.00 -19.48
CA GLU A 108 -6.29 1.33 -19.80
C GLU A 108 -5.72 2.43 -18.91
N TYR A 109 -5.33 2.10 -17.65
CA TYR A 109 -5.00 3.13 -16.67
C TYR A 109 -3.76 2.78 -15.84
N VAL A 110 -2.95 3.80 -15.51
CA VAL A 110 -1.87 3.70 -14.51
C VAL A 110 -1.99 4.86 -13.53
N ILE A 111 -2.03 4.54 -12.24
CA ILE A 111 -1.86 5.51 -11.16
C ILE A 111 -0.36 5.68 -10.88
N VAL A 112 0.11 6.91 -10.97
CA VAL A 112 1.49 7.32 -10.74
C VAL A 112 1.63 7.98 -9.37
N GLY A 113 2.53 7.47 -8.54
CA GLY A 113 2.78 7.98 -7.19
C GLY A 113 1.77 7.48 -6.15
N GLU A 114 1.39 8.34 -5.21
CA GLU A 114 0.42 8.01 -4.16
C GLU A 114 -0.98 7.86 -4.74
N GLY A 115 -1.61 6.71 -4.45
CA GLY A 115 -2.80 6.28 -5.16
C GLY A 115 -4.12 6.77 -4.58
N GLU A 116 -4.20 7.13 -3.31
CA GLU A 116 -5.44 7.30 -2.57
C GLU A 116 -6.37 8.35 -3.19
N LYS A 117 -5.87 9.57 -3.39
CA LYS A 117 -6.64 10.66 -4.01
C LYS A 117 -6.89 10.41 -5.49
N THR A 118 -5.90 9.88 -6.22
CA THR A 118 -6.02 9.57 -7.64
C THR A 118 -7.07 8.49 -7.88
N PHE A 119 -7.05 7.42 -7.08
CA PHE A 119 -8.04 6.36 -7.15
C PHE A 119 -9.45 6.86 -6.81
N ARG A 120 -9.58 7.73 -5.80
CA ARG A 120 -10.87 8.33 -5.46
C ARG A 120 -11.45 9.16 -6.63
N GLU A 121 -10.63 10.00 -7.25
CA GLU A 121 -11.04 10.79 -8.42
C GLU A 121 -11.35 9.89 -9.63
N PHE A 122 -10.59 8.80 -9.81
CA PHE A 122 -10.88 7.79 -10.82
C PHE A 122 -12.25 7.12 -10.61
N VAL A 123 -12.58 6.73 -9.37
CA VAL A 123 -13.89 6.17 -9.04
C VAL A 123 -15.00 7.17 -9.33
N LEU A 124 -14.87 8.44 -8.93
CA LEU A 124 -15.83 9.50 -9.23
C LEU A 124 -16.02 9.66 -10.75
N TYR A 125 -14.92 9.70 -11.52
CA TYR A 125 -15.00 9.72 -12.97
C TYR A 125 -15.79 8.52 -13.54
N LYS A 126 -15.54 7.32 -13.03
CA LYS A 126 -16.26 6.10 -13.45
C LYS A 126 -17.73 6.11 -13.05
N LEU A 127 -18.11 6.88 -12.04
CA LEU A 127 -19.50 7.14 -11.63
C LEU A 127 -20.16 8.28 -12.44
N GLY A 128 -19.42 8.89 -13.38
CA GLY A 128 -19.93 9.96 -14.24
C GLY A 128 -19.64 11.36 -13.70
N GLU A 129 -18.79 11.49 -12.70
CA GLU A 129 -18.39 12.76 -12.10
C GLU A 129 -16.98 13.19 -12.53
N GLY A 130 -16.84 14.43 -12.97
CA GLY A 130 -15.55 14.98 -13.40
C GLY A 130 -15.08 14.52 -14.78
N LYS A 131 -13.83 14.83 -15.10
CA LYS A 131 -13.20 14.47 -16.38
C LYS A 131 -11.88 13.75 -16.13
N ILE A 132 -11.58 12.76 -16.96
CA ILE A 132 -10.36 11.97 -16.81
C ILE A 132 -9.09 12.82 -16.97
N GLU A 133 -9.16 13.86 -17.79
CA GLU A 133 -8.04 14.79 -18.04
C GLU A 133 -7.63 15.60 -16.80
N ASP A 134 -8.55 15.76 -15.83
CA ASP A 134 -8.33 16.54 -14.61
C ASP A 134 -7.75 15.69 -13.45
N ILE A 135 -7.71 14.35 -13.58
CA ILE A 135 -7.25 13.44 -12.54
C ILE A 135 -5.73 13.46 -12.46
N LYS A 136 -5.18 14.21 -11.51
CA LYS A 136 -3.73 14.27 -11.31
C LYS A 136 -3.16 12.90 -10.92
N GLY A 137 -2.00 12.57 -11.51
CA GLY A 137 -1.32 11.30 -11.25
C GLY A 137 -1.95 10.09 -11.96
N LEU A 138 -2.83 10.32 -12.97
CA LEU A 138 -3.38 9.25 -13.80
C LEU A 138 -2.80 9.33 -15.21
N ASN A 139 -2.28 8.22 -15.70
CA ASN A 139 -2.04 7.99 -17.12
C ASN A 139 -3.14 7.09 -17.66
N TYR A 140 -3.61 7.36 -18.88
CA TYR A 140 -4.72 6.60 -19.45
C TYR A 140 -4.61 6.44 -20.96
N LYS A 141 -5.16 5.35 -21.47
CA LYS A 141 -5.24 5.04 -22.90
C LYS A 141 -6.64 5.40 -23.43
N ARG A 142 -6.69 6.14 -24.52
CA ARG A 142 -7.93 6.49 -25.26
C ARG A 142 -7.65 6.50 -26.76
N ASP A 143 -8.48 5.83 -27.55
CA ASP A 143 -8.36 5.75 -29.01
C ASP A 143 -6.96 5.33 -29.49
N GLY A 144 -6.37 4.35 -28.80
CA GLY A 144 -5.02 3.82 -29.09
C GLY A 144 -3.86 4.74 -28.72
N LYS A 145 -4.13 5.88 -28.07
CA LYS A 145 -3.10 6.82 -27.61
C LYS A 145 -3.02 6.86 -26.09
N VAL A 146 -1.83 7.01 -25.57
CA VAL A 146 -1.61 7.18 -24.12
C VAL A 146 -1.44 8.65 -23.78
N PHE A 147 -2.20 9.07 -22.77
CA PHE A 147 -2.18 10.41 -22.21
C PHE A 147 -1.59 10.38 -20.81
N GLU A 148 -0.83 11.39 -20.45
CA GLU A 148 -0.23 11.57 -19.14
C GLU A 148 -0.76 12.85 -18.50
N ASN A 149 -1.47 12.72 -17.39
CA ASN A 149 -1.93 13.86 -16.61
C ASN A 149 -0.82 14.41 -15.69
N PRO A 150 -0.91 15.67 -15.25
CA PRO A 150 0.06 16.25 -14.33
C PRO A 150 0.24 15.39 -13.07
N LYS A 151 1.48 15.29 -12.58
CA LYS A 151 1.79 14.59 -11.34
C LYS A 151 0.99 15.16 -10.17
N ARG A 152 0.55 14.28 -9.27
CA ARG A 152 -0.11 14.68 -8.03
C ARG A 152 0.97 15.09 -7.01
N PRO A 153 0.78 16.22 -6.28
CA PRO A 153 1.57 16.51 -5.09
C PRO A 153 1.38 15.44 -4.01
N GLU A 154 2.40 15.22 -3.22
CA GLU A 154 2.32 14.35 -2.04
C GLU A 154 1.22 14.82 -1.09
N MET A 155 0.48 13.87 -0.51
CA MET A 155 -0.63 14.19 0.38
C MET A 155 -0.16 14.38 1.83
N ASP A 156 -0.94 15.12 2.64
CA ASP A 156 -0.80 15.08 4.09
C ASP A 156 -1.21 13.68 4.57
N MET A 157 -0.33 13.02 5.32
CA MET A 157 -0.61 11.67 5.83
C MET A 157 -1.81 11.64 6.79
N ASN A 158 -2.13 12.75 7.44
CA ASN A 158 -3.28 12.84 8.32
C ASN A 158 -4.63 12.79 7.58
N GLU A 159 -4.62 12.94 6.25
CA GLU A 159 -5.80 12.70 5.41
C GLU A 159 -6.05 11.20 5.13
N LEU A 160 -5.07 10.32 5.38
CA LEU A 160 -5.24 8.87 5.20
C LEU A 160 -6.39 8.37 6.07
N VAL A 161 -7.12 7.39 5.56
CA VAL A 161 -8.16 6.68 6.32
C VAL A 161 -7.58 5.38 6.85
N PHE A 162 -7.79 5.09 8.14
CA PHE A 162 -7.34 3.82 8.73
C PHE A 162 -7.92 2.63 7.95
N PRO A 163 -7.08 1.73 7.44
CA PRO A 163 -7.50 0.79 6.40
C PRO A 163 -8.05 -0.55 6.92
N TYR A 164 -8.12 -0.75 8.22
CA TYR A 164 -8.56 -2.01 8.82
C TYR A 164 -9.92 -1.87 9.49
N THR A 165 -10.74 -2.93 9.40
CA THR A 165 -12.05 -3.00 10.05
C THR A 165 -12.15 -4.22 10.96
N TYR A 166 -13.13 -4.24 11.88
CA TYR A 166 -13.32 -5.37 12.79
C TYR A 166 -13.88 -6.61 12.09
N GLU A 167 -14.54 -6.45 10.94
CA GLU A 167 -15.12 -7.54 10.15
C GLU A 167 -14.07 -8.31 9.34
N GLU A 168 -12.89 -7.72 9.11
CA GLU A 168 -11.85 -8.33 8.31
C GLU A 168 -11.10 -9.42 9.09
N ASP A 169 -11.01 -10.64 8.54
CA ASP A 169 -10.18 -11.71 9.13
C ASP A 169 -8.71 -11.56 8.73
N ILE A 170 -7.94 -10.95 9.61
CA ILE A 170 -6.49 -10.75 9.47
C ILE A 170 -5.68 -11.53 10.52
N ASN A 171 -6.31 -12.43 11.29
CA ASN A 171 -5.67 -13.09 12.44
C ASN A 171 -4.46 -13.95 12.05
N ASN A 172 -4.47 -14.53 10.84
CA ASN A 172 -3.39 -15.38 10.32
C ASN A 172 -2.50 -14.67 9.29
N LYS A 173 -2.58 -13.36 9.22
CA LYS A 173 -1.79 -12.53 8.30
C LYS A 173 -0.74 -11.71 9.05
N ILE A 174 0.34 -11.36 8.36
CA ILE A 174 1.21 -10.27 8.77
C ILE A 174 0.47 -8.98 8.45
N VAL A 175 0.18 -8.21 9.47
CA VAL A 175 -0.48 -6.92 9.31
C VAL A 175 0.58 -5.84 9.13
N TYR A 176 0.40 -5.03 8.11
CA TYR A 176 1.27 -3.91 7.80
C TYR A 176 0.66 -2.61 8.27
N TYR A 177 1.49 -1.74 8.84
CA TYR A 177 1.11 -0.42 9.31
C TYR A 177 2.09 0.63 8.84
N GLU A 178 1.63 1.83 8.54
CA GLU A 178 2.43 2.93 8.05
C GLU A 178 2.21 4.16 8.94
N ALA A 179 3.23 4.55 9.71
CA ALA A 179 3.21 5.74 10.53
C ALA A 179 3.91 6.92 9.84
N SER A 180 4.76 6.63 8.85
CA SER A 180 5.46 7.66 8.07
C SER A 180 5.70 7.24 6.62
N ARG A 181 5.76 8.21 5.71
CA ARG A 181 6.14 8.04 4.29
C ARG A 181 7.38 8.85 3.97
N GLY A 182 8.28 8.26 3.19
CA GLY A 182 9.54 8.83 2.78
C GLY A 182 10.71 8.23 3.53
N CYS A 183 11.91 8.72 3.20
CA CYS A 183 13.16 8.31 3.83
C CYS A 183 14.10 9.52 3.91
N PRO A 184 14.84 9.72 5.02
CA PRO A 184 15.77 10.83 5.13
C PRO A 184 17.04 10.62 4.29
N PHE A 185 17.30 9.38 3.86
CA PHE A 185 18.49 9.00 3.12
C PHE A 185 18.27 9.06 1.60
N LYS A 186 19.36 9.26 0.86
CA LYS A 186 19.38 9.29 -0.61
C LYS A 186 20.28 8.20 -1.19
N CYS A 187 20.07 6.97 -0.76
CA CYS A 187 20.86 5.82 -1.19
C CYS A 187 20.65 5.57 -2.70
N LYS A 188 21.73 5.55 -3.48
CA LYS A 188 21.67 5.49 -4.96
C LYS A 188 20.95 4.26 -5.53
N TYR A 189 20.91 3.18 -4.79
CA TYR A 189 20.30 1.91 -5.20
C TYR A 189 18.87 1.73 -4.64
N CYS A 190 18.39 2.65 -3.80
CA CYS A 190 17.12 2.51 -3.12
C CYS A 190 16.03 3.33 -3.78
N LEU A 191 14.90 2.69 -4.07
CA LEU A 191 13.73 3.36 -4.64
C LEU A 191 13.23 4.53 -3.78
N SER A 192 13.36 4.43 -2.46
CA SER A 192 12.92 5.48 -1.53
C SER A 192 13.73 6.78 -1.66
N SER A 193 14.88 6.76 -2.35
CA SER A 193 15.72 7.95 -2.57
C SER A 193 15.05 9.02 -3.47
N VAL A 194 14.02 8.65 -4.23
CA VAL A 194 13.27 9.58 -5.10
C VAL A 194 12.19 10.35 -4.33
N MET A 195 11.85 9.90 -3.13
CA MET A 195 10.93 10.60 -2.23
C MET A 195 11.69 11.66 -1.45
N HIS A 196 11.10 12.85 -1.29
CA HIS A 196 11.77 13.96 -0.60
C HIS A 196 11.17 14.16 0.80
N GLY A 197 12.05 14.03 1.80
CA GLY A 197 11.67 14.22 3.20
C GLY A 197 10.90 13.04 3.76
N VAL A 198 10.47 13.19 5.02
CA VAL A 198 9.63 12.20 5.71
C VAL A 198 8.40 12.93 6.26
N ARG A 199 7.23 12.40 5.98
CA ARG A 199 5.94 12.87 6.48
C ARG A 199 5.41 11.88 7.50
N PHE A 200 4.83 12.35 8.57
CA PHE A 200 4.37 11.53 9.70
C PHE A 200 2.86 11.67 9.89
N LEU A 201 2.23 10.58 10.32
CA LEU A 201 0.94 10.64 10.97
C LEU A 201 1.07 11.32 12.34
N ASP A 202 0.01 11.96 12.80
CA ASP A 202 -0.08 12.47 14.17
C ASP A 202 0.16 11.32 15.17
N VAL A 203 1.01 11.55 16.17
CA VAL A 203 1.45 10.49 17.09
C VAL A 203 0.31 9.94 17.95
N GLU A 204 -0.64 10.78 18.36
CA GLU A 204 -1.80 10.34 19.14
C GLU A 204 -2.75 9.49 18.28
N ARG A 205 -2.86 9.84 17.00
CA ARG A 205 -3.57 9.00 16.03
C ARG A 205 -2.91 7.65 15.89
N VAL A 206 -1.59 7.60 15.73
CA VAL A 206 -0.83 6.34 15.64
C VAL A 206 -1.05 5.46 16.86
N LYS A 207 -0.97 6.02 18.08
CA LYS A 207 -1.25 5.30 19.32
C LYS A 207 -2.64 4.67 19.32
N LYS A 208 -3.66 5.45 18.90
CA LYS A 208 -5.03 4.96 18.79
C LYS A 208 -5.19 3.81 17.78
N GLU A 209 -4.56 3.93 16.62
CA GLU A 209 -4.60 2.91 15.57
C GLU A 209 -3.84 1.64 15.99
N LEU A 210 -2.69 1.77 16.69
CA LEU A 210 -1.96 0.63 17.24
C LEU A 210 -2.74 -0.09 18.35
N LYS A 211 -3.49 0.65 19.16
CA LYS A 211 -4.38 0.08 20.17
C LYS A 211 -5.40 -0.87 19.55
N TYR A 212 -5.96 -0.53 18.39
CA TYR A 212 -6.87 -1.42 17.64
C TYR A 212 -6.23 -2.79 17.35
N PHE A 213 -4.96 -2.84 16.93
CA PHE A 213 -4.28 -4.11 16.65
C PHE A 213 -4.03 -4.93 17.93
N MET A 214 -3.66 -4.27 19.02
CA MET A 214 -3.46 -4.90 20.31
C MET A 214 -4.75 -5.48 20.88
N GLU A 215 -5.86 -4.74 20.83
CA GLU A 215 -7.18 -5.18 21.26
C GLU A 215 -7.69 -6.39 20.45
N ARG A 216 -7.29 -6.50 19.18
CA ARG A 216 -7.58 -7.67 18.36
C ARG A 216 -6.64 -8.87 18.63
N GLY A 217 -5.66 -8.73 19.49
CA GLY A 217 -4.71 -9.79 19.81
C GLY A 217 -3.83 -10.23 18.62
N LEU A 218 -3.54 -9.33 17.68
CA LEU A 218 -2.71 -9.66 16.53
C LEU A 218 -1.29 -9.99 16.98
N LYS A 219 -0.71 -11.04 16.40
CA LYS A 219 0.62 -11.52 16.81
C LYS A 219 1.75 -10.62 16.36
N LEU A 220 1.62 -10.01 15.17
CA LEU A 220 2.68 -9.20 14.56
C LEU A 220 2.08 -8.04 13.77
N VAL A 221 2.53 -6.83 14.06
CA VAL A 221 2.34 -5.63 13.25
C VAL A 221 3.69 -5.21 12.69
N LYS A 222 3.84 -5.25 11.37
CA LYS A 222 5.06 -4.81 10.68
C LYS A 222 4.88 -3.38 10.16
N PHE A 223 5.72 -2.47 10.66
CA PHE A 223 5.78 -1.12 10.10
C PHE A 223 6.44 -1.17 8.72
N VAL A 224 5.91 -0.39 7.80
CA VAL A 224 6.47 -0.21 6.44
C VAL A 224 7.26 1.09 6.29
N ASP A 225 7.40 1.83 7.38
CA ASP A 225 8.23 3.02 7.50
C ASP A 225 9.68 2.69 7.09
N ARG A 226 10.23 3.42 6.12
CA ARG A 226 11.55 3.13 5.54
C ARG A 226 12.72 3.36 6.49
N THR A 227 12.52 4.19 7.51
CA THR A 227 13.48 4.44 8.60
C THR A 227 12.68 4.91 9.81
N PHE A 228 12.17 3.97 10.60
CA PHE A 228 11.28 4.27 11.73
C PHE A 228 11.90 5.26 12.72
N ASN A 229 13.21 5.15 12.97
CA ASN A 229 13.92 5.98 13.96
C ASN A 229 14.50 7.28 13.40
N CYS A 230 14.00 7.78 12.25
CA CYS A 230 14.52 9.01 11.66
C CYS A 230 14.08 10.30 12.38
N ASN A 231 13.00 10.27 13.17
CA ASN A 231 12.61 11.35 14.08
C ASN A 231 12.72 10.87 15.52
N ARG A 232 13.70 11.42 16.25
CA ARG A 232 14.03 10.97 17.61
C ARG A 232 12.84 11.07 18.58
N GLU A 233 12.18 12.21 18.63
CA GLU A 233 11.10 12.48 19.59
C GLU A 233 9.90 11.58 19.33
N TYR A 234 9.50 11.50 18.07
CA TYR A 234 8.41 10.63 17.61
C TYR A 234 8.67 9.16 17.93
N THR A 235 9.89 8.68 17.66
CA THR A 235 10.28 7.30 17.92
C THR A 235 10.30 6.98 19.42
N VAL A 236 10.89 7.87 20.24
CA VAL A 236 10.94 7.70 21.70
C VAL A 236 9.54 7.61 22.28
N GLU A 237 8.64 8.48 21.83
CA GLU A 237 7.27 8.52 22.30
C GLU A 237 6.50 7.22 21.96
N LEU A 238 6.63 6.71 20.73
CA LEU A 238 5.99 5.47 20.32
C LEU A 238 6.60 4.25 21.03
N LEU A 239 7.92 4.16 21.17
CA LEU A 239 8.58 3.06 21.88
C LEU A 239 8.15 3.02 23.35
N LYS A 240 8.12 4.16 24.05
CA LYS A 240 7.61 4.27 25.44
C LYS A 240 6.17 3.78 25.54
N TYR A 241 5.28 4.33 24.70
CA TYR A 241 3.88 3.94 24.65
C TYR A 241 3.71 2.43 24.48
N LEU A 242 4.39 1.84 23.49
CA LEU A 242 4.26 0.42 23.18
C LEU A 242 4.88 -0.49 24.24
N SER A 243 5.94 -0.02 24.93
CA SER A 243 6.59 -0.77 26.03
C SER A 243 5.68 -0.93 27.25
N GLU A 244 4.80 0.04 27.48
CA GLU A 244 3.90 0.10 28.63
C GLU A 244 2.58 -0.68 28.43
N GLN A 245 2.28 -1.12 27.19
CA GLN A 245 1.02 -1.81 26.91
C GLN A 245 1.06 -3.27 27.40
N ASP A 246 -0.03 -3.71 27.98
CA ASP A 246 -0.27 -5.12 28.29
C ASP A 246 -0.82 -5.87 27.06
N THR A 247 0.09 -6.42 26.26
CA THR A 247 -0.25 -7.11 25.01
C THR A 247 0.81 -8.12 24.61
N GLU A 248 0.41 -9.16 23.91
CA GLU A 248 1.30 -10.13 23.26
C GLU A 248 1.70 -9.72 21.82
N THR A 249 1.14 -8.62 21.32
CA THR A 249 1.44 -8.12 19.98
C THR A 249 2.91 -7.70 19.87
N ARG A 250 3.58 -8.21 18.86
CA ARG A 250 4.95 -7.83 18.49
C ARG A 250 4.92 -6.73 17.44
N PHE A 251 5.84 -5.78 17.54
CA PHE A 251 6.02 -4.70 16.57
C PHE A 251 7.38 -4.83 15.89
N HIS A 252 7.36 -4.79 14.55
CA HIS A 252 8.57 -4.89 13.74
C HIS A 252 8.84 -3.54 13.05
N PHE A 253 10.09 -3.06 13.17
CA PHE A 253 10.53 -1.79 12.60
C PHE A 253 11.80 -1.96 11.75
N GLU A 254 11.87 -1.23 10.62
CA GLU A 254 13.10 -1.01 9.88
C GLU A 254 13.79 0.23 10.45
N VAL A 255 15.04 0.10 10.90
CA VAL A 255 15.79 1.16 11.59
C VAL A 255 17.18 1.36 10.99
N ALA A 256 17.66 2.60 11.04
CA ALA A 256 19.05 2.93 10.76
C ALA A 256 19.86 2.86 12.07
N ALA A 257 20.93 2.06 12.08
CA ALA A 257 21.72 1.82 13.29
C ALA A 257 22.39 3.08 13.84
N ASP A 258 22.86 3.94 12.96
CA ASP A 258 23.54 5.21 13.26
C ASP A 258 22.61 6.29 13.84
N LEU A 259 21.31 6.12 13.70
CA LEU A 259 20.30 7.01 14.29
C LEU A 259 19.77 6.52 15.65
N LEU A 260 20.18 5.34 16.12
CA LEU A 260 19.80 4.85 17.45
C LEU A 260 20.46 5.69 18.55
N THR A 261 19.64 6.21 19.47
CA THR A 261 20.11 6.97 20.62
C THR A 261 20.21 6.10 21.87
N GLU A 262 21.01 6.51 22.87
CA GLU A 262 21.11 5.82 24.16
C GLU A 262 19.72 5.67 24.81
N GLU A 263 18.88 6.71 24.77
CA GLU A 263 17.51 6.68 25.29
C GLU A 263 16.65 5.61 24.61
N GLN A 264 16.72 5.51 23.28
CA GLN A 264 15.98 4.48 22.52
C GLN A 264 16.47 3.08 22.88
N ILE A 265 17.79 2.88 23.01
CA ILE A 265 18.40 1.60 23.41
C ILE A 265 17.95 1.22 24.81
N GLU A 266 17.91 2.17 25.75
CA GLU A 266 17.44 1.92 27.12
C GLU A 266 15.96 1.49 27.15
N ILE A 267 15.09 2.15 26.38
CA ILE A 267 13.68 1.75 26.27
C ILE A 267 13.56 0.34 25.68
N LEU A 268 14.29 0.04 24.62
CA LEU A 268 14.29 -1.28 23.98
C LEU A 268 14.75 -2.39 24.92
N ASN A 269 15.80 -2.14 25.74
CA ASN A 269 16.33 -3.09 26.70
C ASN A 269 15.36 -3.35 27.87
N ASN A 270 14.58 -2.36 28.27
CA ASN A 270 13.62 -2.45 29.38
C ASN A 270 12.22 -2.93 28.92
N ALA A 271 11.98 -3.01 27.62
CA ALA A 271 10.70 -3.44 27.08
C ALA A 271 10.44 -4.95 27.37
N PRO A 272 9.16 -5.38 27.44
CA PRO A 272 8.82 -6.79 27.56
C PRO A 272 9.49 -7.62 26.46
N LYS A 273 10.05 -8.78 26.84
CA LYS A 273 10.82 -9.63 25.94
C LYS A 273 9.99 -10.03 24.72
N GLY A 274 10.53 -9.75 23.52
CA GLY A 274 9.89 -10.06 22.25
C GLY A 274 8.85 -9.02 21.79
N ARG A 275 8.66 -7.90 22.51
CA ARG A 275 7.79 -6.79 22.11
C ARG A 275 8.23 -6.17 20.80
N PHE A 276 9.53 -5.97 20.63
CA PHE A 276 10.10 -5.34 19.46
C PHE A 276 11.00 -6.29 18.68
N GLN A 277 10.91 -6.19 17.37
CA GLN A 277 11.83 -6.78 16.41
C GLN A 277 12.35 -5.67 15.51
N LEU A 278 13.68 -5.53 15.47
CA LEU A 278 14.34 -4.53 14.64
C LEU A 278 14.97 -5.20 13.42
N GLU A 279 14.73 -4.64 12.25
CA GLU A 279 15.46 -4.95 11.02
C GLU A 279 16.44 -3.81 10.78
N VAL A 280 17.74 -4.12 10.88
CA VAL A 280 18.81 -3.14 10.79
C VAL A 280 19.48 -3.27 9.43
N GLY A 281 19.34 -2.25 8.59
CA GLY A 281 20.10 -2.14 7.35
C GLY A 281 21.57 -1.79 7.67
N VAL A 282 22.50 -2.60 7.18
CA VAL A 282 23.93 -2.27 7.18
C VAL A 282 24.26 -1.77 5.78
N LEU A 283 24.60 -0.48 5.67
CA LEU A 283 24.97 0.19 4.43
C LEU A 283 26.48 0.14 4.22
#